data_4690cee7faf459bec4a9551e0749f03c
#
_entry.id   4690cee7faf459bec4a9551e0749f03c
#
_cell.length_a   1.000
_cell.length_b   1.000
_cell.length_c   1.000
_cell.angle_alpha   90.00
_cell.angle_beta   90.00
_cell.angle_gamma   90.00
#
_symmetry.space_group_name_H-M   'P 1'
#
loop_
_entity.id
_entity.type
_entity.pdbx_description
1 polymer ?
#
loop_
_entity_poly.entity_id
_entity_poly.type
_entity_poly.pdbx_seq_one_letter_code
_entity_poly.pdbx_strand_id
1 'polypeptide(L)'
;MRRSCRYILSLLLSVFVMVAGAQGNNEKAARDRAVEYYYLHAVSLFEQDSIDAAYDMLEHCLALDPESSPVKYELAAYYQFMGKDSIAREMLESIVREEPSNMRYCDALVAYYEKHGDTESAIDVYERLLSDGTHGSKPEIYQVLYKLYSSIGENRKALEMLEKLELLEGPSENVSLYKVYQYAMLQDSVNAIAESRRMIAEYPDNQLYRNLLGESYLHFDDVENAENAFIAALLNDPDDVMAMSSLASIYLYNDNDSLFCGITERMLKCERLEPEQRSSLLLDYVAHREKSDTAYMKGFFQELLKLPFDQVEIAEIYAQYLIYHQESNDVVIPVVERILELDPENNAALLQMLKYAIERNDYEDVVKRCDDALLYMPDMLALYYYKGLALYLLGDKDALLPVYELGLQHCGDDDAPETVSEMYTLVGDMYHEAGNLEKCVAAYDSALVYNPDNVNVLNNYAYYLTLEGIELDRALEMSEKTIGMEPDNAIYIDTYAWVLFALERYEEAKAYALKLLSTDSEKSSVEYSHCGDIFAQCGDIDRAVELWKKAQELGDDSKILKKKIKKRRYYPDGKKKRR
;
A
#
# COMPACT_ATOMS: atom_id res chain seq x y z
N MET A 1 -33.63 -14.76 33.18
CA MET A 1 -33.81 -13.50 33.94
C MET A 1 -34.84 -12.55 33.30
N ARG A 2 -34.89 -12.33 31.95
CA ARG A 2 -35.86 -11.42 31.31
C ARG A 2 -37.35 -11.77 31.47
N ARG A 3 -37.72 -13.03 31.66
CA ARG A 3 -39.15 -13.44 31.87
C ARG A 3 -39.66 -13.25 33.30
N SER A 4 -38.82 -13.30 34.30
CA SER A 4 -39.22 -13.14 35.69
C SER A 4 -39.50 -11.68 36.10
N CYS A 5 -38.82 -10.70 35.46
CA CYS A 5 -39.10 -9.26 35.68
C CYS A 5 -40.49 -8.83 35.13
N ARG A 6 -40.93 -9.43 34.02
CA ARG A 6 -42.23 -9.13 33.43
C ARG A 6 -43.43 -9.49 34.35
N TYR A 7 -43.30 -10.59 35.10
CA TYR A 7 -44.36 -11.03 36.03
C TYR A 7 -44.41 -10.17 37.30
N ILE A 8 -43.29 -9.66 37.78
CA ILE A 8 -43.24 -8.81 38.97
C ILE A 8 -43.84 -7.42 38.65
N LEU A 9 -43.58 -6.86 37.44
CA LEU A 9 -44.14 -5.57 37.04
C LEU A 9 -45.66 -5.65 36.82
N SER A 10 -46.18 -6.74 36.26
CA SER A 10 -47.65 -6.93 36.09
C SER A 10 -48.36 -7.14 37.41
N LEU A 11 -47.75 -7.75 38.42
CA LEU A 11 -48.33 -7.93 39.74
C LEU A 11 -48.33 -6.62 40.54
N LEU A 12 -47.33 -5.77 40.41
CA LEU A 12 -47.33 -4.43 41.05
C LEU A 12 -48.38 -3.49 40.45
N LEU A 13 -48.62 -3.57 39.14
CA LEU A 13 -49.69 -2.78 38.49
C LEU A 13 -51.11 -3.18 38.96
N SER A 14 -51.34 -4.46 39.23
CA SER A 14 -52.67 -4.94 39.70
C SER A 14 -52.97 -4.64 41.18
N VAL A 15 -51.96 -4.44 41.99
CA VAL A 15 -52.12 -4.08 43.44
C VAL A 15 -52.40 -2.57 43.60
N PHE A 16 -51.90 -1.71 42.72
CA PHE A 16 -52.08 -0.25 42.82
C PHE A 16 -53.48 0.26 42.42
N VAL A 17 -54.24 -0.52 41.67
CA VAL A 17 -55.58 -0.15 41.22
C VAL A 17 -56.65 -0.29 42.33
N MET A 18 -56.35 -0.96 43.46
CA MET A 18 -57.34 -1.29 44.51
C MET A 18 -57.36 -0.37 45.74
N VAL A 19 -56.53 0.69 45.79
CA VAL A 19 -56.56 1.61 46.95
C VAL A 19 -56.80 3.06 46.52
N ALA A 20 -58.02 3.38 46.04
CA ALA A 20 -58.46 4.74 45.73
C ALA A 20 -59.79 5.05 46.39
N GLY A 21 -59.75 5.53 47.64
CA GLY A 21 -60.91 6.03 48.29
C GLY A 21 -60.59 6.92 49.50
N ALA A 22 -60.30 8.22 49.27
CA ALA A 22 -60.51 9.32 50.22
C ALA A 22 -60.38 10.66 49.49
N GLN A 23 -61.42 11.49 49.57
CA GLN A 23 -61.52 12.79 48.94
C GLN A 23 -60.70 13.86 49.66
N GLY A 24 -60.04 14.74 48.96
CA GLY A 24 -59.48 15.99 49.50
C GLY A 24 -58.01 16.27 49.11
N ASN A 25 -57.18 15.20 48.86
CA ASN A 25 -55.80 15.35 48.39
C ASN A 25 -55.59 14.75 46.97
N ASN A 26 -56.70 14.64 46.22
CA ASN A 26 -56.81 13.67 45.13
C ASN A 26 -56.22 14.12 43.79
N GLU A 27 -56.15 15.42 43.50
CA GLU A 27 -55.64 15.85 42.18
C GLU A 27 -54.11 15.76 42.07
N LYS A 28 -53.39 16.15 43.11
CA LYS A 28 -51.92 16.01 43.15
C LYS A 28 -51.49 14.55 43.08
N ALA A 29 -52.07 13.69 43.95
CA ALA A 29 -51.77 12.27 43.94
C ALA A 29 -52.26 11.52 42.69
N ALA A 30 -53.23 12.02 41.96
CA ALA A 30 -53.63 11.50 40.63
C ALA A 30 -52.65 11.93 39.53
N ARG A 31 -52.16 13.16 39.57
CA ARG A 31 -51.14 13.67 38.69
C ARG A 31 -49.82 12.95 38.86
N ASP A 32 -49.34 12.80 40.09
CA ASP A 32 -48.11 12.13 40.42
C ASP A 32 -48.13 10.66 39.95
N ARG A 33 -49.24 9.96 40.10
CA ARG A 33 -49.44 8.60 39.55
C ARG A 33 -49.47 8.55 38.03
N ALA A 34 -50.03 9.56 37.40
CA ALA A 34 -50.05 9.65 35.93
C ALA A 34 -48.63 9.85 35.39
N VAL A 35 -47.86 10.76 36.00
CA VAL A 35 -46.46 10.99 35.66
C VAL A 35 -45.63 9.70 35.81
N GLU A 36 -45.78 9.01 36.93
CA GLU A 36 -45.07 7.74 37.17
C GLU A 36 -45.46 6.67 36.15
N TYR A 37 -46.75 6.55 35.82
CA TYR A 37 -47.22 5.59 34.82
C TYR A 37 -46.61 5.87 33.41
N TYR A 38 -46.69 7.12 32.96
CA TYR A 38 -46.14 7.49 31.63
C TYR A 38 -44.61 7.40 31.61
N TYR A 39 -43.92 7.73 32.71
CA TYR A 39 -42.48 7.59 32.84
C TYR A 39 -42.03 6.13 32.71
N LEU A 40 -42.66 5.22 33.49
CA LEU A 40 -42.36 3.80 33.39
C LEU A 40 -42.69 3.21 32.02
N HIS A 41 -43.74 3.75 31.36
CA HIS A 41 -44.07 3.36 30.01
C HIS A 41 -42.99 3.85 29.00
N ALA A 42 -42.51 5.07 29.17
CA ALA A 42 -41.41 5.59 28.36
C ALA A 42 -40.13 4.74 28.50
N VAL A 43 -39.77 4.39 29.73
CA VAL A 43 -38.62 3.49 30.01
C VAL A 43 -38.79 2.14 29.31
N SER A 44 -40.01 1.57 29.35
CA SER A 44 -40.30 0.31 28.65
C SER A 44 -40.22 0.42 27.14
N LEU A 45 -40.57 1.57 26.57
CA LEU A 45 -40.47 1.85 25.13
C LEU A 45 -39.03 2.04 24.70
N PHE A 46 -38.18 2.65 25.52
CA PHE A 46 -36.71 2.69 25.29
C PHE A 46 -36.10 1.30 25.22
N GLU A 47 -36.50 0.39 26.15
CA GLU A 47 -36.03 -1.01 26.13
C GLU A 47 -36.46 -1.78 24.85
N GLN A 48 -37.47 -1.28 24.15
CA GLN A 48 -38.00 -1.85 22.90
C GLN A 48 -37.49 -1.10 21.66
N ASP A 49 -36.50 -0.25 21.78
CA ASP A 49 -35.96 0.62 20.71
C ASP A 49 -37.01 1.55 20.05
N SER A 50 -38.13 1.79 20.76
CA SER A 50 -39.20 2.69 20.29
C SER A 50 -38.99 4.13 20.78
N ILE A 51 -37.91 4.74 20.32
CA ILE A 51 -37.39 6.02 20.83
C ILE A 51 -38.40 7.16 20.71
N ASP A 52 -39.04 7.33 19.54
CA ASP A 52 -40.01 8.42 19.31
C ASP A 52 -41.23 8.31 20.22
N ALA A 53 -41.76 7.08 20.42
CA ALA A 53 -42.88 6.85 21.29
C ALA A 53 -42.51 7.06 22.78
N ALA A 54 -41.30 6.73 23.17
CA ALA A 54 -40.79 7.01 24.52
C ALA A 54 -40.67 8.51 24.77
N TYR A 55 -40.17 9.25 23.78
CA TYR A 55 -40.12 10.73 23.81
C TYR A 55 -41.49 11.35 24.01
N ASP A 56 -42.51 10.95 23.22
CA ASP A 56 -43.86 11.47 23.34
C ASP A 56 -44.44 11.24 24.76
N MET A 57 -44.13 10.09 25.37
CA MET A 57 -44.53 9.80 26.75
C MET A 57 -43.79 10.70 27.76
N LEU A 58 -42.49 10.96 27.56
CA LEU A 58 -41.72 11.86 28.42
C LEU A 58 -42.18 13.33 28.30
N GLU A 59 -42.48 13.80 27.07
CA GLU A 59 -43.05 15.12 26.83
C GLU A 59 -44.42 15.27 27.55
N HIS A 60 -45.24 14.21 27.50
CA HIS A 60 -46.51 14.21 28.22
C HIS A 60 -46.28 14.24 29.74
N CYS A 61 -45.26 13.51 30.27
CA CYS A 61 -44.90 13.60 31.69
C CYS A 61 -44.48 15.02 32.08
N LEU A 62 -43.63 15.68 31.23
CA LEU A 62 -43.17 17.04 31.49
C LEU A 62 -44.32 18.06 31.47
N ALA A 63 -45.33 17.85 30.61
CA ALA A 63 -46.54 18.70 30.58
C ALA A 63 -47.39 18.54 31.84
N LEU A 64 -47.42 17.37 32.46
CA LEU A 64 -48.09 17.10 33.73
C LEU A 64 -47.32 17.63 34.95
N ASP A 65 -46.01 17.46 34.96
CA ASP A 65 -45.08 17.90 36.01
C ASP A 65 -43.84 18.55 35.40
N PRO A 66 -43.87 19.89 35.17
CA PRO A 66 -42.72 20.61 34.58
C PRO A 66 -41.44 20.61 35.42
N GLU A 67 -41.52 20.28 36.70
CA GLU A 67 -40.37 20.27 37.62
C GLU A 67 -39.82 18.87 37.87
N SER A 68 -40.32 17.85 37.17
CA SER A 68 -39.86 16.47 37.38
C SER A 68 -38.41 16.30 36.92
N SER A 69 -37.45 16.27 37.84
CA SER A 69 -36.03 16.05 37.60
C SER A 69 -35.73 14.74 36.81
N PRO A 70 -36.36 13.59 37.12
CA PRO A 70 -36.16 12.37 36.37
C PRO A 70 -36.59 12.48 34.89
N VAL A 71 -37.67 13.17 34.61
CA VAL A 71 -38.19 13.37 33.25
C VAL A 71 -37.27 14.33 32.46
N LYS A 72 -36.89 15.45 33.10
CA LYS A 72 -35.90 16.39 32.50
C LYS A 72 -34.57 15.69 32.16
N TYR A 73 -34.12 14.80 33.03
CA TYR A 73 -32.87 14.03 32.80
C TYR A 73 -32.92 13.16 31.55
N GLU A 74 -33.96 12.36 31.37
CA GLU A 74 -34.12 11.50 30.20
C GLU A 74 -34.36 12.33 28.92
N LEU A 75 -35.16 13.38 29.00
CA LEU A 75 -35.42 14.31 27.88
C LEU A 75 -34.16 15.05 27.46
N ALA A 76 -33.27 15.41 28.38
CA ALA A 76 -32.02 16.07 28.05
C ALA A 76 -31.12 15.18 27.17
N ALA A 77 -31.05 13.88 27.45
CA ALA A 77 -30.32 12.93 26.64
C ALA A 77 -30.91 12.83 25.21
N TYR A 78 -32.27 12.80 25.13
CA TYR A 78 -32.95 12.77 23.84
C TYR A 78 -32.72 14.05 23.03
N TYR A 79 -32.80 15.23 23.66
CA TYR A 79 -32.56 16.51 22.99
C TYR A 79 -31.11 16.64 22.50
N GLN A 80 -30.14 16.10 23.23
CA GLN A 80 -28.75 16.00 22.75
C GLN A 80 -28.63 15.12 21.49
N PHE A 81 -29.34 14.00 21.47
CA PHE A 81 -29.40 13.13 20.27
C PHE A 81 -30.02 13.86 19.07
N MET A 82 -31.06 14.69 19.31
CA MET A 82 -31.71 15.49 18.27
C MET A 82 -30.94 16.76 17.89
N GLY A 83 -29.76 17.02 18.46
CA GLY A 83 -28.98 18.23 18.20
C GLY A 83 -29.61 19.53 18.77
N LYS A 84 -30.55 19.40 19.71
CA LYS A 84 -31.17 20.51 20.43
C LYS A 84 -30.42 20.84 21.72
N ASP A 85 -29.13 21.08 21.59
CA ASP A 85 -28.20 21.20 22.72
C ASP A 85 -28.56 22.29 23.73
N SER A 86 -29.12 23.43 23.28
CA SER A 86 -29.53 24.50 24.19
C SER A 86 -30.62 24.09 25.15
N ILE A 87 -31.60 23.28 24.69
CA ILE A 87 -32.72 22.79 25.51
C ILE A 87 -32.17 21.74 26.50
N ALA A 88 -31.32 20.83 26.01
CA ALA A 88 -30.69 19.82 26.86
C ALA A 88 -29.89 20.47 27.99
N ARG A 89 -29.08 21.49 27.68
CA ARG A 89 -28.32 22.26 28.66
C ARG A 89 -29.21 22.85 29.74
N GLU A 90 -30.27 23.57 29.34
CA GLU A 90 -31.19 24.25 30.26
C GLU A 90 -31.85 23.25 31.22
N MET A 91 -32.24 22.06 30.71
CA MET A 91 -32.79 20.98 31.50
C MET A 91 -31.78 20.43 32.52
N LEU A 92 -30.56 20.10 32.06
CA LEU A 92 -29.49 19.58 32.93
C LEU A 92 -29.10 20.60 34.01
N GLU A 93 -28.93 21.88 33.69
CA GLU A 93 -28.66 22.93 34.63
C GLU A 93 -29.79 23.11 35.64
N SER A 94 -31.07 22.96 35.22
CA SER A 94 -32.22 23.03 36.08
C SER A 94 -32.21 21.93 37.14
N ILE A 95 -32.03 20.66 36.73
CA ILE A 95 -32.06 19.50 37.66
C ILE A 95 -30.87 19.51 38.63
N VAL A 96 -29.69 19.93 38.20
CA VAL A 96 -28.53 20.08 39.09
C VAL A 96 -28.74 21.24 40.09
N ARG A 97 -29.42 22.30 39.72
CA ARG A 97 -29.77 23.40 40.61
C ARG A 97 -30.77 22.97 41.67
N GLU A 98 -31.75 22.10 41.33
CA GLU A 98 -32.75 21.55 42.24
C GLU A 98 -32.18 20.48 43.15
N GLU A 99 -31.33 19.64 42.63
CA GLU A 99 -30.71 18.52 43.33
C GLU A 99 -29.16 18.53 43.19
N PRO A 100 -28.46 19.50 43.81
CA PRO A 100 -27.01 19.70 43.60
C PRO A 100 -26.16 18.56 44.13
N SER A 101 -26.67 17.75 45.06
CA SER A 101 -25.98 16.57 45.59
C SER A 101 -26.28 15.27 44.83
N ASN A 102 -27.07 15.34 43.77
CA ASN A 102 -27.38 14.16 42.96
C ASN A 102 -26.27 13.91 41.93
N MET A 103 -25.37 12.97 42.23
CA MET A 103 -24.21 12.64 41.41
C MET A 103 -24.61 12.31 39.96
N ARG A 104 -25.69 11.55 39.76
CA ARG A 104 -26.15 11.18 38.39
C ARG A 104 -26.47 12.39 37.51
N TYR A 105 -27.09 13.43 38.11
CA TYR A 105 -27.42 14.66 37.39
C TYR A 105 -26.17 15.52 37.13
N CYS A 106 -25.28 15.58 38.10
CA CYS A 106 -23.99 16.25 37.96
C CYS A 106 -23.12 15.59 36.87
N ASP A 107 -23.03 14.25 36.88
CA ASP A 107 -22.29 13.50 35.84
C ASP A 107 -22.83 13.79 34.42
N ALA A 108 -24.16 13.83 34.29
CA ALA A 108 -24.77 14.13 32.99
C ALA A 108 -24.50 15.57 32.53
N LEU A 109 -24.50 16.54 33.45
CA LEU A 109 -24.21 17.94 33.14
C LEU A 109 -22.70 18.12 32.81
N VAL A 110 -21.81 17.46 33.54
CA VAL A 110 -20.37 17.46 33.28
C VAL A 110 -20.09 16.84 31.91
N ALA A 111 -20.67 15.67 31.59
CA ALA A 111 -20.52 15.02 30.30
C ALA A 111 -21.02 15.92 29.14
N TYR A 112 -22.12 16.67 29.39
CA TYR A 112 -22.59 17.68 28.44
C TYR A 112 -21.55 18.77 28.20
N TYR A 113 -21.00 19.36 29.27
CA TYR A 113 -19.99 20.42 29.16
C TYR A 113 -18.70 19.93 28.52
N GLU A 114 -18.21 18.73 28.87
CA GLU A 114 -17.03 18.11 28.24
C GLU A 114 -17.21 17.94 26.72
N LYS A 115 -18.37 17.43 26.31
CA LYS A 115 -18.73 17.27 24.89
C LYS A 115 -18.70 18.60 24.11
N HIS A 116 -19.04 19.71 24.78
CA HIS A 116 -19.07 21.04 24.16
C HIS A 116 -17.83 21.89 24.43
N GLY A 117 -16.81 21.32 25.10
CA GLY A 117 -15.55 22.02 25.38
C GLY A 117 -15.63 23.09 26.47
N ASP A 118 -16.71 23.12 27.27
CA ASP A 118 -16.90 24.06 28.39
C ASP A 118 -16.33 23.46 29.68
N THR A 119 -15.00 23.32 29.69
CA THR A 119 -14.26 22.68 30.79
C THR A 119 -14.41 23.42 32.12
N GLU A 120 -14.48 24.76 32.10
CA GLU A 120 -14.63 25.55 33.34
C GLU A 120 -15.98 25.29 34.01
N SER A 121 -17.07 25.23 33.24
CA SER A 121 -18.40 24.91 33.77
C SER A 121 -18.45 23.46 34.31
N ALA A 122 -17.79 22.52 33.65
CA ALA A 122 -17.69 21.13 34.13
C ALA A 122 -16.99 21.05 35.49
N ILE A 123 -15.88 21.77 35.66
CA ILE A 123 -15.15 21.85 36.94
C ILE A 123 -16.05 22.42 38.04
N ASP A 124 -16.73 23.54 37.77
CA ASP A 124 -17.60 24.21 38.77
C ASP A 124 -18.71 23.28 39.30
N VAL A 125 -19.28 22.43 38.45
CA VAL A 125 -20.27 21.42 38.88
C VAL A 125 -19.72 20.47 39.91
N TYR A 126 -18.54 19.90 39.68
CA TYR A 126 -17.95 18.93 40.61
C TYR A 126 -17.31 19.59 41.84
N GLU A 127 -16.77 20.81 41.72
CA GLU A 127 -16.32 21.57 42.91
C GLU A 127 -17.48 21.85 43.85
N ARG A 128 -18.66 22.21 43.35
CA ARG A 128 -19.87 22.40 44.14
C ARG A 128 -20.35 21.08 44.76
N LEU A 129 -20.35 19.98 44.01
CA LEU A 129 -20.71 18.65 44.51
C LEU A 129 -19.81 18.20 45.66
N LEU A 130 -18.52 18.51 45.61
CA LEU A 130 -17.58 18.24 46.70
C LEU A 130 -17.76 19.18 47.91
N SER A 131 -18.24 20.40 47.72
CA SER A 131 -18.37 21.42 48.77
C SER A 131 -19.40 21.06 49.85
N ASP A 132 -20.37 20.18 49.53
CA ASP A 132 -21.39 19.75 50.49
C ASP A 132 -20.86 18.67 51.49
N GLY A 133 -19.64 18.16 51.25
CA GLY A 133 -18.96 17.19 52.09
C GLY A 133 -19.51 15.75 52.04
N THR A 134 -20.58 15.49 51.29
CA THR A 134 -21.22 14.15 51.21
C THR A 134 -20.51 13.22 50.23
N HIS A 135 -19.83 13.78 49.22
CA HIS A 135 -19.21 13.05 48.11
C HIS A 135 -17.66 13.01 48.17
N GLY A 136 -17.03 13.58 49.18
CA GLY A 136 -15.58 13.65 49.33
C GLY A 136 -14.84 12.32 49.39
N SER A 137 -15.56 11.18 49.54
CA SER A 137 -15.02 9.83 49.47
C SER A 137 -15.23 9.11 48.14
N LYS A 138 -15.63 9.84 47.09
CA LYS A 138 -15.87 9.29 45.74
C LYS A 138 -14.64 9.47 44.85
N PRO A 139 -13.83 8.44 44.60
CA PRO A 139 -12.64 8.54 43.77
C PRO A 139 -12.92 9.04 42.36
N GLU A 140 -14.06 8.67 41.78
CA GLU A 140 -14.45 8.98 40.41
C GLU A 140 -14.47 10.50 40.16
N ILE A 141 -14.91 11.29 41.14
CA ILE A 141 -14.97 12.75 41.02
C ILE A 141 -13.55 13.33 40.89
N TYR A 142 -12.61 12.85 41.72
CA TYR A 142 -11.22 13.32 41.67
C TYR A 142 -10.52 12.90 40.38
N GLN A 143 -10.85 11.72 39.83
CA GLN A 143 -10.32 11.28 38.54
C GLN A 143 -10.78 12.21 37.40
N VAL A 144 -12.05 12.61 37.39
CA VAL A 144 -12.57 13.53 36.38
C VAL A 144 -12.00 14.93 36.57
N LEU A 145 -12.03 15.46 37.81
CA LEU A 145 -11.46 16.77 38.10
C LEU A 145 -9.98 16.87 37.77
N TYR A 146 -9.19 15.82 38.03
CA TYR A 146 -7.81 15.75 37.58
C TYR A 146 -7.67 15.96 36.07
N LYS A 147 -8.47 15.24 35.26
CA LYS A 147 -8.44 15.35 33.81
C LYS A 147 -8.83 16.75 33.32
N LEU A 148 -9.90 17.31 33.92
CA LEU A 148 -10.39 18.63 33.58
C LEU A 148 -9.36 19.71 33.91
N TYR A 149 -8.78 19.72 35.11
CA TYR A 149 -7.75 20.67 35.50
C TYR A 149 -6.48 20.52 34.64
N SER A 150 -6.09 19.29 34.34
CA SER A 150 -4.93 19.02 33.48
C SER A 150 -5.15 19.56 32.06
N SER A 151 -6.38 19.45 31.53
CA SER A 151 -6.71 19.92 30.16
C SER A 151 -6.63 21.45 30.01
N ILE A 152 -6.89 22.19 31.10
CA ILE A 152 -6.80 23.66 31.09
C ILE A 152 -5.46 24.18 31.64
N GLY A 153 -4.49 23.29 31.92
CA GLY A 153 -3.16 23.64 32.41
C GLY A 153 -3.10 24.08 33.89
N GLU A 154 -4.17 23.87 34.68
CA GLU A 154 -4.21 24.09 36.11
C GLU A 154 -3.49 22.95 36.86
N ASN A 155 -2.22 22.71 36.53
CA ASN A 155 -1.42 21.55 36.93
C ASN A 155 -1.32 21.38 38.45
N ARG A 156 -1.32 22.49 39.20
CA ARG A 156 -1.29 22.42 40.68
C ARG A 156 -2.57 21.84 41.25
N LYS A 157 -3.74 22.26 40.74
CA LYS A 157 -5.04 21.71 41.16
C LYS A 157 -5.20 20.27 40.70
N ALA A 158 -4.74 19.95 39.47
CA ALA A 158 -4.69 18.58 38.98
C ALA A 158 -3.90 17.67 39.92
N LEU A 159 -2.73 18.13 40.40
CA LEU A 159 -1.91 17.40 41.38
C LEU A 159 -2.66 17.20 42.73
N GLU A 160 -3.34 18.24 43.24
CA GLU A 160 -4.16 18.12 44.47
C GLU A 160 -5.26 17.05 44.32
N MET A 161 -5.86 16.91 43.14
CA MET A 161 -6.86 15.87 42.89
C MET A 161 -6.23 14.46 42.90
N LEU A 162 -5.05 14.31 42.31
CA LEU A 162 -4.29 13.05 42.33
C LEU A 162 -3.87 12.66 43.75
N GLU A 163 -3.47 13.63 44.58
CA GLU A 163 -3.15 13.39 46.03
C GLU A 163 -4.39 12.93 46.80
N LYS A 164 -5.55 13.50 46.54
CA LYS A 164 -6.81 13.06 47.12
C LYS A 164 -7.19 11.66 46.67
N LEU A 165 -7.02 11.37 45.41
CA LEU A 165 -7.29 10.05 44.83
C LEU A 165 -6.37 9.00 45.46
N GLU A 166 -5.08 9.25 45.60
CA GLU A 166 -4.11 8.36 46.24
C GLU A 166 -4.45 8.13 47.73
N LEU A 167 -4.94 9.16 48.43
CA LEU A 167 -5.37 9.03 49.83
C LEU A 167 -6.59 8.08 49.98
N LEU A 168 -7.48 8.06 48.99
CA LEU A 168 -8.71 7.26 49.01
C LEU A 168 -8.50 5.81 48.56
N GLU A 169 -7.77 5.62 47.45
CA GLU A 169 -7.59 4.32 46.82
C GLU A 169 -6.24 3.65 47.17
N GLY A 170 -5.31 4.41 47.74
CA GLY A 170 -3.93 4.01 47.94
C GLY A 170 -3.06 4.32 46.70
N PRO A 171 -1.76 4.06 46.81
CA PRO A 171 -0.83 4.23 45.68
C PRO A 171 -1.21 3.33 44.54
N SER A 172 -1.21 3.88 43.34
CA SER A 172 -1.42 3.12 42.12
C SER A 172 -0.48 3.60 41.02
N GLU A 173 -0.18 2.71 40.08
CA GLU A 173 0.69 2.97 38.94
C GLU A 173 0.25 4.21 38.15
N ASN A 174 -1.04 4.26 37.80
CA ASN A 174 -1.60 5.36 37.02
C ASN A 174 -1.51 6.70 37.75
N VAL A 175 -1.84 6.72 39.06
CA VAL A 175 -1.78 7.95 39.85
C VAL A 175 -0.35 8.48 39.92
N SER A 176 0.63 7.60 40.12
CA SER A 176 2.05 8.02 40.17
C SER A 176 2.56 8.52 38.83
N LEU A 177 2.20 7.86 37.74
CA LEU A 177 2.52 8.34 36.40
C LEU A 177 1.96 9.74 36.14
N TYR A 178 0.70 9.97 36.51
CA TYR A 178 0.06 11.26 36.39
C TYR A 178 0.69 12.33 37.31
N LYS A 179 1.09 11.96 38.54
CA LYS A 179 1.81 12.88 39.44
C LYS A 179 3.17 13.29 38.87
N VAL A 180 3.95 12.34 38.36
CA VAL A 180 5.24 12.66 37.69
C VAL A 180 5.01 13.62 36.54
N TYR A 181 3.99 13.36 35.71
CA TYR A 181 3.65 14.27 34.61
C TYR A 181 3.28 15.68 35.12
N GLN A 182 2.45 15.79 36.16
CA GLN A 182 2.08 17.10 36.71
C GLN A 182 3.28 17.83 37.36
N TYR A 183 4.18 17.12 38.02
CA TYR A 183 5.43 17.69 38.54
C TYR A 183 6.33 18.19 37.38
N ALA A 184 6.40 17.42 36.29
CA ALA A 184 7.14 17.86 35.09
C ALA A 184 6.57 19.16 34.51
N MET A 185 5.25 19.26 34.38
CA MET A 185 4.58 20.47 33.89
C MET A 185 4.75 21.66 34.81
N LEU A 186 4.88 21.43 36.13
CA LEU A 186 5.18 22.46 37.13
C LEU A 186 6.66 22.77 37.25
N GLN A 187 7.53 22.13 36.47
CA GLN A 187 8.99 22.24 36.54
C GLN A 187 9.55 21.88 37.92
N ASP A 188 8.89 20.98 38.64
CA ASP A 188 9.29 20.49 39.93
C ASP A 188 10.08 19.17 39.81
N SER A 189 11.36 19.29 39.46
CA SER A 189 12.25 18.15 39.27
C SER A 189 12.43 17.31 40.54
N VAL A 190 12.45 17.98 41.71
CA VAL A 190 12.69 17.28 42.98
C VAL A 190 11.57 16.29 43.30
N ASN A 191 10.32 16.72 43.15
CA ASN A 191 9.18 15.86 43.47
C ASN A 191 8.92 14.84 42.34
N ALA A 192 9.14 15.18 41.06
CA ALA A 192 9.05 14.24 39.95
C ALA A 192 10.00 13.04 40.13
N ILE A 193 11.27 13.33 40.39
CA ILE A 193 12.30 12.32 40.63
C ILE A 193 12.02 11.51 41.91
N ALA A 194 11.59 12.19 43.00
CA ALA A 194 11.24 11.52 44.26
C ALA A 194 10.08 10.54 44.05
N GLU A 195 9.05 10.92 43.33
CA GLU A 195 7.89 10.08 43.03
C GLU A 195 8.31 8.87 42.17
N SER A 196 9.11 9.06 41.09
CA SER A 196 9.63 7.96 40.28
C SER A 196 10.48 6.97 41.12
N ARG A 197 11.33 7.48 42.01
CA ARG A 197 12.12 6.63 42.93
C ARG A 197 11.24 5.89 43.94
N ARG A 198 10.17 6.52 44.46
CA ARG A 198 9.20 5.88 45.35
C ARG A 198 8.56 4.68 44.65
N MET A 199 8.16 4.85 43.38
CA MET A 199 7.54 3.77 42.62
C MET A 199 8.50 2.60 42.36
N ILE A 200 9.79 2.88 42.11
CA ILE A 200 10.80 1.81 41.98
C ILE A 200 10.96 1.04 43.29
N ALA A 201 10.91 1.73 44.42
CA ALA A 201 11.05 1.08 45.75
C ALA A 201 9.82 0.22 46.12
N GLU A 202 8.62 0.66 45.73
CA GLU A 202 7.35 -0.01 46.00
C GLU A 202 7.09 -1.18 45.03
N TYR A 203 7.51 -1.03 43.77
CA TYR A 203 7.33 -2.02 42.70
C TYR A 203 8.65 -2.35 42.03
N PRO A 204 9.61 -3.02 42.71
CA PRO A 204 10.98 -3.20 42.21
C PRO A 204 11.08 -4.04 40.92
N ASP A 205 10.09 -4.89 40.67
CA ASP A 205 10.04 -5.75 39.48
C ASP A 205 9.40 -5.06 38.25
N ASN A 206 8.81 -3.88 38.46
CA ASN A 206 8.18 -3.15 37.38
C ASN A 206 9.20 -2.27 36.63
N GLN A 207 9.55 -2.69 35.43
CA GLN A 207 10.55 -2.03 34.58
C GLN A 207 10.13 -0.62 34.15
N LEU A 208 8.81 -0.36 34.00
CA LEU A 208 8.28 0.93 33.59
C LEU A 208 8.76 2.08 34.49
N TYR A 209 8.88 1.86 35.81
CA TYR A 209 9.28 2.93 36.73
C TYR A 209 10.75 3.28 36.61
N ARG A 210 11.60 2.33 36.23
CA ARG A 210 13.01 2.60 35.96
C ARG A 210 13.16 3.49 34.72
N ASN A 211 12.37 3.20 33.69
CA ASN A 211 12.32 4.03 32.49
C ASN A 211 11.74 5.43 32.79
N LEU A 212 10.65 5.49 33.58
CA LEU A 212 10.07 6.75 34.03
C LEU A 212 11.06 7.65 34.78
N LEU A 213 11.94 7.06 35.58
CA LEU A 213 13.01 7.82 36.25
C LEU A 213 14.00 8.40 35.24
N GLY A 214 14.41 7.63 34.25
CA GLY A 214 15.28 8.09 33.17
C GLY A 214 14.66 9.22 32.36
N GLU A 215 13.40 9.05 31.93
CA GLU A 215 12.62 10.07 31.24
C GLU A 215 12.44 11.35 32.08
N SER A 216 12.21 11.19 33.40
CA SER A 216 12.12 12.33 34.31
C SER A 216 13.42 13.14 34.31
N TYR A 217 14.57 12.49 34.37
CA TYR A 217 15.85 13.18 34.29
C TYR A 217 16.04 13.88 32.94
N LEU A 218 15.69 13.22 31.81
CA LEU A 218 15.77 13.83 30.49
C LEU A 218 14.88 15.08 30.36
N HIS A 219 13.67 15.02 30.92
CA HIS A 219 12.76 16.16 30.91
C HIS A 219 13.36 17.42 31.59
N PHE A 220 14.23 17.24 32.57
CA PHE A 220 14.91 18.31 33.27
C PHE A 220 16.35 18.54 32.81
N ASP A 221 16.70 18.10 31.59
CA ASP A 221 18.02 18.23 30.97
C ASP A 221 19.19 17.62 31.80
N ASP A 222 18.89 16.71 32.72
CA ASP A 222 19.89 15.98 33.50
C ASP A 222 20.29 14.67 32.78
N VAL A 223 21.00 14.85 31.66
CA VAL A 223 21.37 13.77 30.76
C VAL A 223 22.26 12.71 31.44
N GLU A 224 23.17 13.11 32.34
CA GLU A 224 24.07 12.19 33.06
C GLU A 224 23.30 11.23 33.98
N ASN A 225 22.36 11.74 34.77
CA ASN A 225 21.52 10.92 35.63
C ASN A 225 20.49 10.10 34.81
N ALA A 226 20.01 10.60 33.68
CA ALA A 226 19.17 9.86 32.75
C ALA A 226 19.90 8.63 32.18
N GLU A 227 21.12 8.83 31.67
CA GLU A 227 21.96 7.73 31.17
C GLU A 227 22.16 6.65 32.24
N ASN A 228 22.54 7.06 33.47
CA ASN A 228 22.72 6.15 34.59
C ASN A 228 21.42 5.37 34.94
N ALA A 229 20.27 6.04 34.88
CA ALA A 229 18.96 5.43 35.15
C ALA A 229 18.61 4.38 34.09
N PHE A 230 18.80 4.65 32.81
CA PHE A 230 18.57 3.69 31.74
C PHE A 230 19.58 2.54 31.73
N ILE A 231 20.85 2.79 32.07
CA ILE A 231 21.83 1.70 32.28
C ILE A 231 21.37 0.81 33.44
N ALA A 232 20.88 1.39 34.53
CA ALA A 232 20.34 0.62 35.66
C ALA A 232 19.07 -0.18 35.25
N ALA A 233 18.25 0.38 34.37
CA ALA A 233 17.11 -0.32 33.78
C ALA A 233 17.57 -1.56 32.97
N LEU A 234 18.60 -1.42 32.13
CA LEU A 234 19.18 -2.53 31.36
C LEU A 234 19.93 -3.56 32.20
N LEU A 235 20.41 -3.20 33.41
CA LEU A 235 20.95 -4.17 34.34
C LEU A 235 19.85 -5.06 34.95
N ASN A 236 18.65 -4.52 35.10
CA ASN A 236 17.50 -5.27 35.60
C ASN A 236 16.82 -6.09 34.49
N ASP A 237 16.59 -5.49 33.34
CA ASP A 237 16.07 -6.15 32.13
C ASP A 237 16.97 -5.83 30.94
N PRO A 238 17.86 -6.77 30.57
CA PRO A 238 18.78 -6.58 29.45
C PRO A 238 18.10 -6.35 28.11
N ASP A 239 16.86 -6.75 27.94
CA ASP A 239 16.10 -6.67 26.69
C ASP A 239 15.04 -5.57 26.70
N ASP A 240 15.20 -4.57 27.57
CA ASP A 240 14.32 -3.41 27.62
C ASP A 240 14.56 -2.48 26.42
N VAL A 241 13.67 -2.61 25.42
CA VAL A 241 13.72 -1.82 24.18
C VAL A 241 13.58 -0.30 24.45
N MET A 242 12.77 0.10 25.45
CA MET A 242 12.59 1.51 25.79
C MET A 242 13.89 2.12 26.33
N ALA A 243 14.52 1.45 27.29
CA ALA A 243 15.81 1.90 27.83
C ALA A 243 16.91 1.94 26.77
N MET A 244 16.95 0.93 25.87
CA MET A 244 17.90 0.92 24.75
C MET A 244 17.66 2.08 23.79
N SER A 245 16.39 2.38 23.44
CA SER A 245 16.03 3.49 22.56
C SER A 245 16.40 4.84 23.14
N SER A 246 16.11 5.06 24.44
CA SER A 246 16.46 6.31 25.12
C SER A 246 17.98 6.50 25.20
N LEU A 247 18.75 5.44 25.49
CA LEU A 247 20.21 5.48 25.47
C LEU A 247 20.76 5.76 24.07
N ALA A 248 20.20 5.14 23.02
CA ALA A 248 20.59 5.42 21.66
C ALA A 248 20.41 6.91 21.30
N SER A 249 19.28 7.50 21.71
CA SER A 249 19.02 8.92 21.52
C SER A 249 20.02 9.82 22.28
N ILE A 250 20.35 9.48 23.54
CA ILE A 250 21.37 10.18 24.34
C ILE A 250 22.74 10.10 23.67
N TYR A 251 23.16 8.92 23.23
CA TYR A 251 24.46 8.73 22.60
C TYR A 251 24.57 9.44 21.25
N LEU A 252 23.49 9.44 20.47
CA LEU A 252 23.43 10.19 19.21
C LEU A 252 23.51 11.70 19.45
N TYR A 253 22.78 12.23 20.44
CA TYR A 253 22.82 13.64 20.81
C TYR A 253 24.22 14.09 21.30
N ASN A 254 24.93 13.20 21.98
CA ASN A 254 26.28 13.46 22.50
C ASN A 254 27.41 13.16 21.49
N ASP A 255 27.10 12.92 20.21
CA ASP A 255 28.05 12.52 19.16
C ASP A 255 28.93 11.30 19.55
N ASN A 256 28.39 10.39 20.35
CA ASN A 256 29.09 9.18 20.78
C ASN A 256 28.77 7.99 19.90
N ASP A 257 29.33 8.00 18.68
CA ASP A 257 29.08 6.98 17.66
C ASP A 257 29.31 5.55 18.14
N SER A 258 30.32 5.32 18.97
CA SER A 258 30.66 3.97 19.42
C SER A 258 29.59 3.36 20.33
N LEU A 259 29.07 4.14 21.28
CA LEU A 259 28.02 3.70 22.18
C LEU A 259 26.67 3.63 21.45
N PHE A 260 26.38 4.61 20.56
CA PHE A 260 25.20 4.61 19.72
C PHE A 260 25.14 3.33 18.89
N CYS A 261 26.19 2.98 18.15
CA CYS A 261 26.26 1.77 17.34
C CYS A 261 26.11 0.51 18.20
N GLY A 262 26.80 0.44 19.33
CA GLY A 262 26.72 -0.74 20.21
C GLY A 262 25.33 -0.99 20.78
N ILE A 263 24.62 0.04 21.23
CA ILE A 263 23.26 -0.12 21.76
C ILE A 263 22.23 -0.39 20.65
N THR A 264 22.40 0.24 19.49
CA THR A 264 21.52 0.04 18.31
C THR A 264 21.65 -1.40 17.77
N GLU A 265 22.87 -1.92 17.65
CA GLU A 265 23.10 -3.31 17.24
C GLU A 265 22.50 -4.32 18.21
N ARG A 266 22.59 -4.04 19.52
CA ARG A 266 21.94 -4.84 20.54
C ARG A 266 20.43 -4.81 20.41
N MET A 267 19.86 -3.61 20.17
CA MET A 267 18.42 -3.42 20.00
C MET A 267 17.91 -4.14 18.74
N LEU A 268 18.64 -4.06 17.62
CA LEU A 268 18.33 -4.79 16.39
C LEU A 268 18.32 -6.32 16.55
N LYS A 269 19.13 -6.84 17.50
CA LYS A 269 19.20 -8.28 17.84
C LYS A 269 18.16 -8.69 18.91
N CYS A 270 17.41 -7.76 19.47
CA CYS A 270 16.43 -8.03 20.54
C CYS A 270 15.13 -8.61 19.95
N GLU A 271 14.69 -9.77 20.46
CA GLU A 271 13.44 -10.41 20.02
C GLU A 271 12.19 -9.60 20.35
N ARG A 272 12.25 -8.74 21.38
CA ARG A 272 11.12 -7.89 21.80
C ARG A 272 10.93 -6.65 20.93
N LEU A 273 11.85 -6.34 20.04
CA LEU A 273 11.69 -5.23 19.10
C LEU A 273 10.68 -5.64 18.01
N GLU A 274 9.63 -4.85 17.85
CA GLU A 274 8.61 -5.11 16.83
C GLU A 274 9.20 -5.06 15.40
N PRO A 275 8.70 -5.89 14.47
CA PRO A 275 9.25 -5.98 13.11
C PRO A 275 9.35 -4.64 12.39
N GLU A 276 8.28 -3.84 12.41
CA GLU A 276 8.27 -2.52 11.75
C GLU A 276 9.29 -1.55 12.37
N GLN A 277 9.44 -1.58 13.70
CA GLN A 277 10.44 -0.78 14.39
C GLN A 277 11.85 -1.25 14.08
N ARG A 278 12.05 -2.57 13.95
CA ARG A 278 13.36 -3.15 13.58
C ARG A 278 13.77 -2.71 12.19
N SER A 279 12.88 -2.78 11.22
CA SER A 279 13.14 -2.37 9.84
C SER A 279 13.49 -0.89 9.73
N SER A 280 12.71 -0.02 10.40
CA SER A 280 13.00 1.42 10.46
C SER A 280 14.35 1.70 11.11
N LEU A 281 14.61 1.10 12.26
CA LEU A 281 15.88 1.26 12.99
C LEU A 281 17.08 0.75 12.18
N LEU A 282 16.90 -0.36 11.45
CA LEU A 282 17.96 -0.92 10.60
C LEU A 282 18.29 0.01 9.44
N LEU A 283 17.29 0.61 8.80
CA LEU A 283 17.49 1.61 7.75
C LEU A 283 18.25 2.83 8.27
N ASP A 284 17.85 3.37 9.43
CA ASP A 284 18.55 4.50 10.06
C ASP A 284 19.99 4.14 10.43
N TYR A 285 20.19 2.94 10.95
CA TYR A 285 21.52 2.43 11.30
C TYR A 285 22.41 2.27 10.06
N VAL A 286 21.90 1.70 8.97
CA VAL A 286 22.60 1.57 7.70
C VAL A 286 23.00 2.94 7.15
N ALA A 287 22.08 3.91 7.16
CA ALA A 287 22.34 5.28 6.72
C ALA A 287 23.42 5.96 7.57
N HIS A 288 23.36 5.77 8.89
CA HIS A 288 24.38 6.31 9.82
C HIS A 288 25.76 5.68 9.59
N ARG A 289 25.77 4.41 9.20
CA ARG A 289 27.00 3.62 8.93
C ARG A 289 27.43 3.62 7.46
N GLU A 290 26.84 4.48 6.60
CA GLU A 290 27.09 4.50 5.14
C GLU A 290 28.59 4.53 4.77
N LYS A 291 29.40 5.22 5.58
CA LYS A 291 30.86 5.33 5.37
C LYS A 291 31.68 4.23 6.03
N SER A 292 31.02 3.25 6.64
CA SER A 292 31.69 2.14 7.33
C SER A 292 32.23 1.12 6.34
N ASP A 293 33.14 0.26 6.84
CA ASP A 293 33.64 -0.88 6.07
C ASP A 293 32.49 -1.80 5.65
N THR A 294 32.31 -1.96 4.35
CA THR A 294 31.28 -2.83 3.75
C THR A 294 31.38 -4.27 4.24
N ALA A 295 32.59 -4.77 4.53
CA ALA A 295 32.79 -6.10 5.06
C ALA A 295 32.16 -6.27 6.46
N TYR A 296 32.27 -5.23 7.31
CA TYR A 296 31.61 -5.22 8.62
C TYR A 296 30.09 -5.29 8.48
N MET A 297 29.51 -4.43 7.64
CA MET A 297 28.06 -4.39 7.43
C MET A 297 27.52 -5.71 6.86
N LYS A 298 28.23 -6.32 5.92
CA LYS A 298 27.87 -7.66 5.41
C LYS A 298 27.87 -8.71 6.52
N GLY A 299 28.88 -8.70 7.38
CA GLY A 299 28.94 -9.58 8.55
C GLY A 299 27.78 -9.36 9.51
N PHE A 300 27.44 -8.09 9.77
CA PHE A 300 26.33 -7.73 10.65
C PHE A 300 24.97 -8.21 10.12
N PHE A 301 24.69 -7.99 8.83
CA PHE A 301 23.46 -8.50 8.19
C PHE A 301 23.39 -10.03 8.24
N GLN A 302 24.50 -10.72 8.00
CA GLN A 302 24.55 -12.17 8.08
C GLN A 302 24.31 -12.69 9.52
N GLU A 303 24.66 -11.92 10.55
CA GLU A 303 24.30 -12.24 11.93
C GLU A 303 22.82 -12.06 12.18
N LEU A 304 22.24 -10.94 11.74
CA LEU A 304 20.80 -10.69 11.88
C LEU A 304 19.96 -11.77 11.21
N LEU A 305 20.32 -12.20 10.02
CA LEU A 305 19.63 -13.25 9.26
C LEU A 305 19.70 -14.65 9.91
N LYS A 306 20.50 -14.85 10.95
CA LYS A 306 20.55 -16.10 11.72
C LYS A 306 19.62 -16.11 12.92
N LEU A 307 19.05 -14.96 13.28
CA LEU A 307 18.20 -14.84 14.45
C LEU A 307 16.79 -15.41 14.18
N PRO A 308 16.06 -15.90 15.21
CA PRO A 308 14.82 -16.64 15.05
C PRO A 308 13.58 -15.71 14.96
N PHE A 309 13.64 -14.60 14.24
CA PHE A 309 12.51 -13.73 14.01
C PHE A 309 12.27 -13.52 12.52
N ASP A 310 11.18 -12.85 12.13
CA ASP A 310 10.90 -12.58 10.73
C ASP A 310 12.08 -11.85 10.07
N GLN A 311 12.51 -12.38 8.93
CA GLN A 311 13.75 -11.98 8.29
C GLN A 311 13.57 -11.44 6.87
N VAL A 312 12.33 -11.37 6.37
CA VAL A 312 12.07 -10.93 4.98
C VAL A 312 12.57 -9.51 4.80
N GLU A 313 12.12 -8.58 5.64
CA GLU A 313 12.50 -7.17 5.58
C GLU A 313 14.00 -6.96 5.77
N ILE A 314 14.62 -7.74 6.68
CA ILE A 314 16.07 -7.68 6.88
C ILE A 314 16.81 -8.12 5.61
N ALA A 315 16.34 -9.18 4.96
CA ALA A 315 16.93 -9.68 3.73
C ALA A 315 16.73 -8.69 2.58
N GLU A 316 15.58 -8.02 2.52
CA GLU A 316 15.31 -6.96 1.54
C GLU A 316 16.24 -5.75 1.73
N ILE A 317 16.38 -5.25 2.96
CA ILE A 317 17.29 -4.14 3.27
C ILE A 317 18.73 -4.55 2.93
N TYR A 318 19.12 -5.79 3.24
CA TYR A 318 20.44 -6.29 2.91
C TYR A 318 20.67 -6.38 1.40
N ALA A 319 19.72 -6.90 0.65
CA ALA A 319 19.81 -6.95 -0.82
C ALA A 319 19.94 -5.55 -1.42
N GLN A 320 19.14 -4.58 -0.94
CA GLN A 320 19.23 -3.18 -1.36
C GLN A 320 20.59 -2.57 -1.03
N TYR A 321 21.11 -2.83 0.18
CA TYR A 321 22.44 -2.39 0.59
C TYR A 321 23.52 -2.90 -0.36
N LEU A 322 23.50 -4.21 -0.69
CA LEU A 322 24.46 -4.82 -1.59
C LEU A 322 24.36 -4.24 -3.02
N ILE A 323 23.14 -4.04 -3.53
CA ILE A 323 22.91 -3.44 -4.85
C ILE A 323 23.40 -1.98 -4.89
N TYR A 324 23.11 -1.19 -3.85
CA TYR A 324 23.58 0.19 -3.74
C TYR A 324 25.10 0.29 -3.76
N HIS A 325 25.80 -0.62 -3.07
CA HIS A 325 27.25 -0.68 -3.05
C HIS A 325 27.86 -1.39 -4.27
N GLN A 326 27.04 -1.73 -5.29
CA GLN A 326 27.46 -2.37 -6.54
C GLN A 326 28.23 -3.68 -6.32
N GLU A 327 27.84 -4.46 -5.30
CA GLU A 327 28.41 -5.78 -5.06
C GLU A 327 28.11 -6.73 -6.23
N SER A 328 28.96 -7.72 -6.43
CA SER A 328 28.80 -8.68 -7.52
C SER A 328 27.51 -9.50 -7.39
N ASN A 329 26.94 -9.91 -8.51
CA ASN A 329 25.75 -10.75 -8.55
C ASN A 329 25.92 -12.05 -7.74
N ASP A 330 27.14 -12.61 -7.66
CA ASP A 330 27.44 -13.79 -6.84
C ASP A 330 27.19 -13.57 -5.33
N VAL A 331 27.25 -12.33 -4.87
CA VAL A 331 26.98 -11.96 -3.46
C VAL A 331 25.51 -11.61 -3.27
N VAL A 332 24.89 -10.96 -4.25
CA VAL A 332 23.50 -10.48 -4.16
C VAL A 332 22.48 -11.59 -4.37
N ILE A 333 22.68 -12.45 -5.38
CA ILE A 333 21.74 -13.51 -5.75
C ILE A 333 21.35 -14.40 -4.56
N PRO A 334 22.28 -14.92 -3.73
CA PRO A 334 21.90 -15.74 -2.57
C PRO A 334 20.99 -15.03 -1.56
N VAL A 335 21.11 -13.69 -1.44
CA VAL A 335 20.25 -12.91 -0.54
C VAL A 335 18.85 -12.74 -1.14
N VAL A 336 18.77 -12.49 -2.45
CA VAL A 336 17.48 -12.41 -3.15
C VAL A 336 16.78 -13.79 -3.18
N GLU A 337 17.53 -14.88 -3.36
CA GLU A 337 16.99 -16.24 -3.23
C GLU A 337 16.46 -16.50 -1.82
N ARG A 338 17.15 -15.98 -0.78
CA ARG A 338 16.68 -16.09 0.60
C ARG A 338 15.38 -15.33 0.82
N ILE A 339 15.17 -14.15 0.18
CA ILE A 339 13.89 -13.44 0.21
C ILE A 339 12.79 -14.35 -0.34
N LEU A 340 13.01 -14.99 -1.50
CA LEU A 340 12.02 -15.87 -2.13
C LEU A 340 11.77 -17.19 -1.36
N GLU A 341 12.73 -17.65 -0.55
CA GLU A 341 12.51 -18.78 0.36
C GLU A 341 11.57 -18.40 1.52
N LEU A 342 11.65 -17.15 1.99
CA LEU A 342 10.84 -16.63 3.09
C LEU A 342 9.48 -16.12 2.62
N ASP A 343 9.46 -15.44 1.48
CA ASP A 343 8.30 -14.88 0.83
C ASP A 343 8.32 -15.18 -0.69
N PRO A 344 7.77 -16.31 -1.13
CA PRO A 344 7.73 -16.69 -2.54
C PRO A 344 6.96 -15.73 -3.44
N GLU A 345 6.09 -14.89 -2.88
CA GLU A 345 5.25 -13.93 -3.59
C GLU A 345 5.92 -12.56 -3.75
N ASN A 346 7.16 -12.41 -3.27
CA ASN A 346 7.88 -11.14 -3.29
C ASN A 346 8.18 -10.67 -4.72
N ASN A 347 7.33 -9.80 -5.23
CA ASN A 347 7.40 -9.30 -6.61
C ASN A 347 8.75 -8.66 -6.94
N ALA A 348 9.32 -7.90 -6.01
CA ALA A 348 10.60 -7.24 -6.23
C ALA A 348 11.75 -8.25 -6.39
N ALA A 349 11.76 -9.29 -5.55
CA ALA A 349 12.75 -10.35 -5.62
C ALA A 349 12.61 -11.20 -6.88
N LEU A 350 11.36 -11.54 -7.28
CA LEU A 350 11.07 -12.26 -8.53
C LEU A 350 11.59 -11.49 -9.75
N LEU A 351 11.28 -10.19 -9.84
CA LEU A 351 11.74 -9.34 -10.94
C LEU A 351 13.26 -9.13 -10.91
N GLN A 352 13.87 -9.05 -9.74
CA GLN A 352 15.31 -8.93 -9.61
C GLN A 352 16.04 -10.21 -10.09
N MET A 353 15.50 -11.39 -9.78
CA MET A 353 16.04 -12.65 -10.30
C MET A 353 15.89 -12.77 -11.82
N LEU A 354 14.76 -12.34 -12.36
CA LEU A 354 14.56 -12.26 -13.81
C LEU A 354 15.60 -11.34 -14.46
N LYS A 355 15.82 -10.15 -13.89
CA LYS A 355 16.84 -9.21 -14.37
C LYS A 355 18.22 -9.87 -14.43
N TYR A 356 18.62 -10.57 -13.39
CA TYR A 356 19.92 -11.27 -13.36
C TYR A 356 20.02 -12.37 -14.42
N ALA A 357 18.96 -13.11 -14.69
CA ALA A 357 18.91 -14.10 -15.76
C ALA A 357 19.10 -13.45 -17.14
N ILE A 358 18.43 -12.30 -17.38
CA ILE A 358 18.57 -11.53 -18.61
C ILE A 358 20.00 -11.00 -18.79
N GLU A 359 20.60 -10.41 -17.75
CA GLU A 359 21.96 -9.87 -17.80
C GLU A 359 23.03 -10.93 -18.11
N ARG A 360 22.80 -12.18 -17.68
CA ARG A 360 23.67 -13.32 -18.00
C ARG A 360 23.42 -13.93 -19.37
N ASN A 361 22.37 -13.53 -20.08
CA ASN A 361 21.85 -14.15 -21.29
C ASN A 361 21.52 -15.64 -21.11
N ASP A 362 21.07 -16.02 -19.91
CA ASP A 362 20.65 -17.37 -19.58
C ASP A 362 19.16 -17.52 -19.89
N TYR A 363 18.88 -17.81 -21.17
CA TYR A 363 17.51 -17.78 -21.67
C TYR A 363 16.62 -18.87 -21.10
N GLU A 364 17.19 -20.02 -20.72
CA GLU A 364 16.46 -21.08 -19.99
C GLU A 364 16.05 -20.59 -18.60
N ASP A 365 16.95 -19.91 -17.86
CA ASP A 365 16.61 -19.32 -16.56
C ASP A 365 15.61 -18.15 -16.73
N VAL A 366 15.72 -17.33 -17.79
CA VAL A 366 14.72 -16.28 -18.09
C VAL A 366 13.32 -16.88 -18.22
N VAL A 367 13.15 -17.94 -19.00
CA VAL A 367 11.83 -18.62 -19.14
C VAL A 367 11.33 -19.08 -17.79
N LYS A 368 12.17 -19.75 -17.00
CA LYS A 368 11.82 -20.23 -15.66
C LYS A 368 11.41 -19.08 -14.73
N ARG A 369 12.20 -17.99 -14.67
CA ARG A 369 11.90 -16.84 -13.78
C ARG A 369 10.62 -16.12 -14.19
N CYS A 370 10.33 -16.06 -15.50
CA CYS A 370 9.04 -15.56 -15.96
C CYS A 370 7.89 -16.45 -15.51
N ASP A 371 8.04 -17.79 -15.58
CA ASP A 371 7.02 -18.72 -15.11
C ASP A 371 6.77 -18.58 -13.61
N ASP A 372 7.84 -18.49 -12.82
CA ASP A 372 7.74 -18.29 -11.36
C ASP A 372 7.01 -16.96 -11.05
N ALA A 373 7.34 -15.88 -11.75
CA ALA A 373 6.73 -14.56 -11.55
C ALA A 373 5.28 -14.49 -12.02
N LEU A 374 4.92 -15.17 -13.11
CA LEU A 374 3.56 -15.22 -13.65
C LEU A 374 2.55 -15.91 -12.73
N LEU A 375 3.02 -16.71 -11.75
CA LEU A 375 2.14 -17.28 -10.71
C LEU A 375 1.51 -16.19 -9.83
N TYR A 376 2.21 -15.10 -9.63
CA TYR A 376 1.82 -14.02 -8.71
C TYR A 376 1.48 -12.71 -9.44
N MET A 377 2.00 -12.51 -10.65
CA MET A 377 1.80 -11.33 -11.49
C MET A 377 1.26 -11.72 -12.88
N PRO A 378 0.10 -12.41 -12.99
CA PRO A 378 -0.40 -12.96 -14.25
C PRO A 378 -0.76 -11.88 -15.28
N ASP A 379 -1.02 -10.64 -14.85
CA ASP A 379 -1.42 -9.53 -15.72
C ASP A 379 -0.22 -8.66 -16.16
N MET A 380 1.02 -9.03 -15.77
CA MET A 380 2.20 -8.26 -16.13
C MET A 380 2.70 -8.63 -17.52
N LEU A 381 2.31 -7.86 -18.54
CA LEU A 381 2.65 -8.09 -19.95
C LEU A 381 4.15 -8.27 -20.22
N ALA A 382 4.98 -7.52 -19.49
CA ALA A 382 6.44 -7.59 -19.64
C ALA A 382 7.00 -9.00 -19.39
N LEU A 383 6.39 -9.80 -18.51
CA LEU A 383 6.83 -11.17 -18.24
C LEU A 383 6.59 -12.08 -19.46
N TYR A 384 5.46 -11.94 -20.12
CA TYR A 384 5.18 -12.67 -21.37
C TYR A 384 6.11 -12.22 -22.48
N TYR A 385 6.41 -10.93 -22.57
CA TYR A 385 7.34 -10.38 -23.55
C TYR A 385 8.74 -10.97 -23.38
N TYR A 386 9.33 -10.90 -22.18
CA TYR A 386 10.68 -11.44 -21.93
C TYR A 386 10.73 -12.96 -22.08
N LYS A 387 9.69 -13.68 -21.63
CA LYS A 387 9.57 -15.13 -21.81
C LYS A 387 9.56 -15.50 -23.29
N GLY A 388 8.73 -14.83 -24.07
CA GLY A 388 8.65 -15.08 -25.51
C GLY A 388 9.96 -14.73 -26.23
N LEU A 389 10.60 -13.62 -25.88
CA LEU A 389 11.90 -13.25 -26.43
C LEU A 389 12.97 -14.32 -26.13
N ALA A 390 13.00 -14.84 -24.91
CA ALA A 390 13.90 -15.93 -24.52
C ALA A 390 13.63 -17.20 -25.33
N LEU A 391 12.35 -17.60 -25.50
CA LEU A 391 11.95 -18.74 -26.33
C LEU A 391 12.36 -18.55 -27.80
N TYR A 392 12.22 -17.33 -28.33
CA TYR A 392 12.69 -17.00 -29.68
C TYR A 392 14.21 -17.24 -29.83
N LEU A 393 15.00 -16.75 -28.87
CA LEU A 393 16.46 -16.89 -28.88
C LEU A 393 16.90 -18.35 -28.68
N LEU A 394 16.14 -19.15 -27.93
CA LEU A 394 16.31 -20.59 -27.81
C LEU A 394 15.90 -21.37 -29.06
N GLY A 395 15.17 -20.72 -29.98
CA GLY A 395 14.64 -21.35 -31.20
C GLY A 395 13.36 -22.18 -30.98
N ASP A 396 12.72 -22.06 -29.83
CA ASP A 396 11.47 -22.77 -29.51
C ASP A 396 10.25 -21.96 -29.97
N LYS A 397 10.04 -21.98 -31.29
CA LYS A 397 8.93 -21.28 -31.93
C LYS A 397 7.56 -21.84 -31.55
N ASP A 398 7.50 -23.13 -31.23
CA ASP A 398 6.23 -23.81 -30.89
C ASP A 398 5.69 -23.31 -29.53
N ALA A 399 6.57 -23.03 -28.58
CA ALA A 399 6.22 -22.48 -27.29
C ALA A 399 5.98 -20.97 -27.32
N LEU A 400 6.65 -20.22 -28.19
CA LEU A 400 6.57 -18.75 -28.28
C LEU A 400 5.15 -18.25 -28.57
N LEU A 401 4.51 -18.76 -29.62
CA LEU A 401 3.20 -18.25 -30.08
C LEU A 401 2.13 -18.29 -28.97
N PRO A 402 1.91 -19.43 -28.26
CA PRO A 402 0.95 -19.48 -27.17
C PRO A 402 1.25 -18.47 -26.03
N VAL A 403 2.54 -18.24 -25.73
CA VAL A 403 2.94 -17.29 -24.67
C VAL A 403 2.55 -15.89 -25.05
N TYR A 404 2.82 -15.45 -26.29
CA TYR A 404 2.45 -14.12 -26.72
C TYR A 404 0.95 -13.93 -26.89
N GLU A 405 0.24 -14.94 -27.43
CA GLU A 405 -1.23 -14.90 -27.51
C GLU A 405 -1.88 -14.76 -26.12
N LEU A 406 -1.34 -15.46 -25.11
CA LEU A 406 -1.83 -15.35 -23.75
C LEU A 406 -1.50 -13.96 -23.15
N GLY A 407 -0.26 -13.49 -23.27
CA GLY A 407 0.13 -12.16 -22.78
C GLY A 407 -0.72 -11.03 -23.37
N LEU A 408 -0.99 -11.09 -24.67
CA LEU A 408 -1.83 -10.10 -25.34
C LEU A 408 -3.31 -10.12 -24.89
N GLN A 409 -3.79 -11.20 -24.26
CA GLN A 409 -5.12 -11.22 -23.62
C GLN A 409 -5.13 -10.45 -22.28
N HIS A 410 -3.98 -10.29 -21.63
CA HIS A 410 -3.80 -9.53 -20.40
C HIS A 410 -3.37 -8.09 -20.62
N CYS A 411 -3.21 -7.67 -21.91
CA CYS A 411 -2.81 -6.32 -22.25
C CYS A 411 -3.84 -5.28 -21.74
N GLY A 412 -3.34 -4.26 -21.04
CA GLY A 412 -4.13 -3.15 -20.48
C GLY A 412 -3.69 -1.78 -21.02
N ASP A 413 -4.39 -0.74 -20.55
CA ASP A 413 -4.13 0.65 -20.98
C ASP A 413 -2.78 1.21 -20.46
N ASP A 414 -2.22 0.58 -19.43
CA ASP A 414 -0.94 0.99 -18.81
C ASP A 414 0.29 0.36 -19.47
N ASP A 415 0.10 -0.60 -20.38
CA ASP A 415 1.21 -1.26 -21.07
C ASP A 415 1.82 -0.37 -22.15
N ALA A 416 3.14 -0.48 -22.31
CA ALA A 416 3.88 0.28 -23.31
C ALA A 416 3.42 -0.09 -24.74
N PRO A 417 2.85 0.85 -25.51
CA PRO A 417 2.31 0.54 -26.84
C PRO A 417 3.34 -0.07 -27.79
N GLU A 418 4.61 0.32 -27.64
CA GLU A 418 5.71 -0.21 -28.41
C GLU A 418 5.90 -1.71 -28.18
N THR A 419 5.87 -2.15 -26.90
CA THR A 419 6.00 -3.56 -26.52
C THR A 419 4.83 -4.38 -27.07
N VAL A 420 3.61 -3.87 -26.93
CA VAL A 420 2.41 -4.53 -27.46
C VAL A 420 2.52 -4.67 -28.99
N SER A 421 2.94 -3.61 -29.68
CA SER A 421 3.15 -3.62 -31.12
C SER A 421 4.22 -4.64 -31.56
N GLU A 422 5.32 -4.76 -30.83
CA GLU A 422 6.37 -5.75 -31.10
C GLU A 422 5.86 -7.18 -30.91
N MET A 423 5.10 -7.45 -29.84
CA MET A 423 4.51 -8.77 -29.61
C MET A 423 3.55 -9.16 -30.75
N TYR A 424 2.65 -8.25 -31.15
CA TYR A 424 1.79 -8.49 -32.32
C TYR A 424 2.56 -8.69 -33.61
N THR A 425 3.71 -8.01 -33.79
CA THR A 425 4.58 -8.18 -34.95
C THR A 425 5.10 -9.61 -35.04
N LEU A 426 5.67 -10.12 -33.94
CA LEU A 426 6.20 -11.48 -33.88
C LEU A 426 5.09 -12.53 -34.07
N VAL A 427 3.91 -12.31 -33.49
CA VAL A 427 2.73 -13.16 -33.70
C VAL A 427 2.33 -13.15 -35.19
N GLY A 428 2.37 -11.99 -35.85
CA GLY A 428 2.10 -11.85 -37.29
C GLY A 428 3.11 -12.62 -38.13
N ASP A 429 4.42 -12.49 -37.87
CA ASP A 429 5.48 -13.23 -38.53
C ASP A 429 5.28 -14.74 -38.40
N MET A 430 4.97 -15.23 -37.22
CA MET A 430 4.73 -16.66 -36.95
C MET A 430 3.50 -17.19 -37.70
N TYR A 431 2.40 -16.43 -37.72
CA TYR A 431 1.23 -16.82 -38.51
C TYR A 431 1.50 -16.82 -40.02
N HIS A 432 2.35 -15.91 -40.51
CA HIS A 432 2.80 -15.93 -41.87
C HIS A 432 3.61 -17.21 -42.18
N GLU A 433 4.60 -17.55 -41.35
CA GLU A 433 5.39 -18.78 -41.48
C GLU A 433 4.50 -20.04 -41.47
N ALA A 434 3.46 -20.06 -40.61
CA ALA A 434 2.48 -21.13 -40.56
C ALA A 434 1.49 -21.15 -41.72
N GLY A 435 1.55 -20.18 -42.63
CA GLY A 435 0.64 -20.05 -43.79
C GLY A 435 -0.78 -19.58 -43.46
N ASN A 436 -0.98 -19.04 -42.26
CA ASN A 436 -2.28 -18.50 -41.80
C ASN A 436 -2.36 -16.99 -42.07
N LEU A 437 -2.66 -16.64 -43.33
CA LEU A 437 -2.66 -15.24 -43.76
C LEU A 437 -3.71 -14.38 -43.01
N GLU A 438 -4.88 -14.93 -42.70
CA GLU A 438 -5.95 -14.19 -42.00
C GLU A 438 -5.49 -13.72 -40.62
N LYS A 439 -4.91 -14.60 -39.83
CA LYS A 439 -4.38 -14.25 -38.52
C LYS A 439 -3.13 -13.37 -38.59
N CYS A 440 -2.28 -13.56 -39.61
CA CYS A 440 -1.13 -12.72 -39.86
C CYS A 440 -1.54 -11.26 -40.08
N VAL A 441 -2.50 -11.02 -40.96
CA VAL A 441 -3.04 -9.70 -41.26
C VAL A 441 -3.66 -9.07 -40.02
N ALA A 442 -4.48 -9.82 -39.29
CA ALA A 442 -5.12 -9.33 -38.07
C ALA A 442 -4.09 -8.93 -36.99
N ALA A 443 -2.99 -9.69 -36.84
CA ALA A 443 -1.92 -9.37 -35.89
C ALA A 443 -1.18 -8.08 -36.29
N TYR A 444 -0.81 -7.92 -37.57
CA TYR A 444 -0.16 -6.69 -38.02
C TYR A 444 -1.08 -5.46 -37.94
N ASP A 445 -2.37 -5.62 -38.24
CA ASP A 445 -3.34 -4.54 -38.04
C ASP A 445 -3.39 -4.10 -36.60
N SER A 446 -3.40 -5.07 -35.67
CA SER A 446 -3.33 -4.77 -34.23
C SER A 446 -2.02 -4.09 -33.85
N ALA A 447 -0.88 -4.55 -34.37
CA ALA A 447 0.42 -3.93 -34.11
C ALA A 447 0.44 -2.43 -34.51
N LEU A 448 -0.15 -2.09 -35.67
CA LEU A 448 -0.23 -0.71 -36.16
C LEU A 448 -1.26 0.14 -35.44
N VAL A 449 -2.23 -0.45 -34.72
CA VAL A 449 -3.12 0.29 -33.79
C VAL A 449 -2.32 0.82 -32.60
N TYR A 450 -1.43 0.01 -32.03
CA TYR A 450 -0.62 0.41 -30.88
C TYR A 450 0.56 1.30 -31.28
N ASN A 451 1.23 0.99 -32.39
CA ASN A 451 2.34 1.82 -32.91
C ASN A 451 2.22 1.98 -34.42
N PRO A 452 1.53 3.05 -34.90
CA PRO A 452 1.33 3.30 -36.34
C PRO A 452 2.62 3.57 -37.12
N ASP A 453 3.71 3.88 -36.43
CA ASP A 453 5.01 4.21 -36.99
C ASP A 453 6.05 3.09 -36.77
N ASN A 454 5.62 1.90 -36.38
CA ASN A 454 6.51 0.75 -36.25
C ASN A 454 7.04 0.35 -37.63
N VAL A 455 8.26 0.77 -37.89
CA VAL A 455 8.88 0.61 -39.23
C VAL A 455 9.06 -0.87 -39.61
N ASN A 456 9.32 -1.75 -38.62
CA ASN A 456 9.45 -3.18 -38.88
C ASN A 456 8.11 -3.81 -39.31
N VAL A 457 7.03 -3.44 -38.60
CA VAL A 457 5.68 -3.88 -38.97
C VAL A 457 5.33 -3.39 -40.39
N LEU A 458 5.50 -2.09 -40.64
CA LEU A 458 5.19 -1.50 -41.94
C LEU A 458 5.94 -2.22 -43.06
N ASN A 459 7.23 -2.50 -42.89
CA ASN A 459 8.03 -3.21 -43.86
C ASN A 459 7.60 -4.66 -44.08
N ASN A 460 7.50 -5.44 -42.97
CA ASN A 460 7.18 -6.86 -43.06
C ASN A 460 5.78 -7.08 -43.61
N TYR A 461 4.83 -6.28 -43.18
CA TYR A 461 3.45 -6.35 -43.62
C TYR A 461 3.36 -6.01 -45.15
N ALA A 462 4.00 -4.92 -45.57
CA ALA A 462 4.05 -4.57 -47.00
C ALA A 462 4.68 -5.70 -47.84
N TYR A 463 5.76 -6.29 -47.34
CA TYR A 463 6.43 -7.41 -48.01
C TYR A 463 5.51 -8.64 -48.14
N TYR A 464 4.84 -9.03 -47.05
CA TYR A 464 3.97 -10.21 -47.07
C TYR A 464 2.70 -10.01 -47.93
N LEU A 465 2.08 -8.83 -47.88
CA LEU A 465 0.98 -8.50 -48.80
C LEU A 465 1.42 -8.60 -50.24
N THR A 466 2.64 -8.16 -50.53
CA THR A 466 3.22 -8.22 -51.89
C THR A 466 3.48 -9.65 -52.33
N LEU A 467 4.01 -10.50 -51.45
CA LEU A 467 4.23 -11.94 -51.76
C LEU A 467 2.93 -12.68 -52.06
N GLU A 468 1.84 -12.33 -51.38
CA GLU A 468 0.53 -12.94 -51.61
C GLU A 468 -0.25 -12.26 -52.73
N GLY A 469 0.20 -11.09 -53.23
CA GLY A 469 -0.42 -10.33 -54.31
C GLY A 469 -1.78 -9.74 -53.91
N ILE A 470 -1.95 -9.36 -52.65
CA ILE A 470 -3.18 -8.75 -52.10
C ILE A 470 -2.90 -7.36 -51.57
N GLU A 471 -3.89 -6.48 -51.58
CA GLU A 471 -3.83 -5.13 -50.98
C GLU A 471 -2.55 -4.34 -51.39
N LEU A 472 -2.13 -4.45 -52.65
CA LEU A 472 -0.86 -3.87 -53.13
C LEU A 472 -0.78 -2.36 -52.96
N ASP A 473 -1.91 -1.65 -53.05
CA ASP A 473 -1.96 -0.20 -52.77
C ASP A 473 -1.61 0.10 -51.31
N ARG A 474 -2.11 -0.69 -50.39
CA ARG A 474 -1.78 -0.58 -48.96
C ARG A 474 -0.31 -0.94 -48.69
N ALA A 475 0.19 -1.98 -49.37
CA ALA A 475 1.61 -2.34 -49.29
C ALA A 475 2.50 -1.19 -49.79
N LEU A 476 2.06 -0.47 -50.86
CA LEU A 476 2.75 0.70 -51.35
C LEU A 476 2.80 1.83 -50.30
N GLU A 477 1.65 2.19 -49.72
CA GLU A 477 1.58 3.24 -48.70
C GLU A 477 2.51 2.95 -47.52
N MET A 478 2.50 1.70 -47.01
CA MET A 478 3.37 1.29 -45.90
C MET A 478 4.85 1.33 -46.27
N SER A 479 5.22 0.82 -47.46
CA SER A 479 6.62 0.82 -47.89
C SER A 479 7.11 2.22 -48.30
N GLU A 480 6.25 3.12 -48.80
CA GLU A 480 6.57 4.54 -48.97
C GLU A 480 6.89 5.20 -47.62
N LYS A 481 6.13 4.87 -46.57
CA LYS A 481 6.38 5.38 -45.23
C LYS A 481 7.73 4.90 -44.67
N THR A 482 8.08 3.62 -44.84
CA THR A 482 9.37 3.07 -44.37
C THR A 482 10.56 3.71 -45.11
N ILE A 483 10.48 3.89 -46.44
CA ILE A 483 11.49 4.58 -47.22
C ILE A 483 11.60 6.06 -46.82
N GLY A 484 10.48 6.70 -46.44
CA GLY A 484 10.48 8.08 -45.95
C GLY A 484 11.19 8.23 -44.60
N MET A 485 11.06 7.22 -43.74
CA MET A 485 11.70 7.20 -42.40
C MET A 485 13.19 6.85 -42.51
N GLU A 486 13.56 5.84 -43.29
CA GLU A 486 14.93 5.35 -43.41
C GLU A 486 15.30 5.18 -44.91
N PRO A 487 15.64 6.26 -45.61
CA PRO A 487 15.80 6.24 -47.07
C PRO A 487 16.94 5.34 -47.56
N ASP A 488 17.94 5.09 -46.75
CA ASP A 488 19.15 4.34 -47.14
C ASP A 488 19.20 2.92 -46.57
N ASN A 489 18.14 2.49 -45.89
CA ASN A 489 18.04 1.12 -45.40
C ASN A 489 17.78 0.14 -46.54
N ALA A 490 18.72 -0.77 -46.78
CA ALA A 490 18.68 -1.71 -47.89
C ALA A 490 17.44 -2.61 -47.89
N ILE A 491 17.00 -3.06 -46.69
CA ILE A 491 15.82 -3.92 -46.55
C ILE A 491 14.56 -3.18 -47.00
N TYR A 492 14.41 -1.92 -46.62
CA TYR A 492 13.24 -1.14 -46.96
C TYR A 492 13.26 -0.72 -48.45
N ILE A 493 14.46 -0.48 -49.01
CA ILE A 493 14.64 -0.23 -50.42
C ILE A 493 14.22 -1.45 -51.26
N ASP A 494 14.61 -2.67 -50.82
CA ASP A 494 14.23 -3.92 -51.49
C ASP A 494 12.70 -4.12 -51.44
N THR A 495 12.10 -4.01 -50.28
CA THR A 495 10.66 -4.16 -50.11
C THR A 495 9.89 -3.17 -51.00
N TYR A 496 10.29 -1.88 -51.02
CA TYR A 496 9.63 -0.88 -51.86
C TYR A 496 9.79 -1.17 -53.35
N ALA A 497 10.99 -1.56 -53.76
CA ALA A 497 11.23 -1.98 -55.14
C ALA A 497 10.38 -3.19 -55.55
N TRP A 498 10.21 -4.15 -54.61
CA TRP A 498 9.42 -5.35 -54.85
C TRP A 498 7.91 -5.08 -54.89
N VAL A 499 7.41 -4.15 -54.05
CA VAL A 499 6.02 -3.66 -54.12
C VAL A 499 5.76 -2.97 -55.48
N LEU A 500 6.65 -2.09 -55.92
CA LEU A 500 6.55 -1.44 -57.22
C LEU A 500 6.57 -2.45 -58.36
N PHE A 501 7.40 -3.50 -58.26
CA PHE A 501 7.44 -4.61 -59.19
C PHE A 501 6.10 -5.35 -59.27
N ALA A 502 5.50 -5.64 -58.13
CA ALA A 502 4.20 -6.31 -58.06
C ALA A 502 3.05 -5.47 -58.64
N LEU A 503 3.16 -4.15 -58.53
CA LEU A 503 2.25 -3.18 -59.15
C LEU A 503 2.55 -2.92 -60.67
N GLU A 504 3.48 -3.70 -61.26
CA GLU A 504 3.90 -3.56 -62.66
C GLU A 504 4.55 -2.19 -63.02
N ARG A 505 4.98 -1.43 -61.96
CA ARG A 505 5.69 -0.14 -62.10
C ARG A 505 7.20 -0.36 -62.31
N TYR A 506 7.57 -1.12 -63.32
CA TYR A 506 8.91 -1.69 -63.50
C TYR A 506 10.05 -0.67 -63.62
N GLU A 507 9.83 0.48 -64.31
CA GLU A 507 10.88 1.51 -64.43
C GLU A 507 11.15 2.20 -63.08
N GLU A 508 10.12 2.39 -62.24
CA GLU A 508 10.29 2.94 -60.91
C GLU A 508 10.98 1.91 -60.01
N ALA A 509 10.54 0.65 -60.02
CA ALA A 509 11.19 -0.45 -59.32
C ALA A 509 12.69 -0.54 -59.66
N LYS A 510 13.05 -0.34 -60.97
CA LYS A 510 14.44 -0.37 -61.40
C LYS A 510 15.28 0.75 -60.79
N ALA A 511 14.73 1.94 -60.61
CA ALA A 511 15.44 3.03 -59.96
C ALA A 511 15.84 2.67 -58.50
N TYR A 512 14.92 2.04 -57.75
CA TYR A 512 15.20 1.58 -56.40
C TYR A 512 16.09 0.32 -56.36
N ALA A 513 15.98 -0.59 -57.32
CA ALA A 513 16.91 -1.70 -57.47
C ALA A 513 18.34 -1.22 -57.72
N LEU A 514 18.53 -0.15 -58.53
CA LEU A 514 19.83 0.49 -58.71
C LEU A 514 20.34 1.14 -57.43
N LYS A 515 19.45 1.81 -56.66
CA LYS A 515 19.79 2.39 -55.37
C LYS A 515 20.22 1.28 -54.39
N LEU A 516 19.46 0.18 -54.27
CA LEU A 516 19.80 -0.98 -53.45
C LEU A 516 21.19 -1.51 -53.77
N LEU A 517 21.47 -1.74 -55.07
CA LEU A 517 22.78 -2.27 -55.53
C LEU A 517 23.95 -1.32 -55.27
N SER A 518 23.68 -0.02 -55.02
CA SER A 518 24.70 0.99 -54.70
C SER A 518 24.95 1.19 -53.21
N THR A 519 24.15 0.60 -52.31
CA THR A 519 24.40 0.67 -50.88
C THR A 519 25.60 -0.18 -50.49
N ASP A 520 26.31 0.21 -49.41
CA ASP A 520 27.48 -0.52 -48.93
C ASP A 520 27.13 -1.81 -48.16
N SER A 521 25.84 -2.10 -47.91
CA SER A 521 25.40 -3.31 -47.22
C SER A 521 25.66 -4.57 -48.04
N GLU A 522 25.96 -5.68 -47.40
CA GLU A 522 25.93 -7.00 -48.04
C GLU A 522 24.50 -7.33 -48.46
N LYS A 523 24.32 -7.84 -49.66
CA LYS A 523 23.01 -8.21 -50.23
C LYS A 523 22.80 -9.70 -50.10
N SER A 524 21.59 -10.07 -49.72
CA SER A 524 21.13 -11.45 -49.67
C SER A 524 20.85 -12.04 -51.05
N SER A 525 20.68 -13.37 -51.10
CA SER A 525 20.22 -14.07 -52.31
C SER A 525 18.86 -13.56 -52.80
N VAL A 526 17.96 -13.17 -51.87
CA VAL A 526 16.62 -12.66 -52.16
C VAL A 526 16.69 -11.30 -52.86
N GLU A 527 17.46 -10.36 -52.30
CA GLU A 527 17.63 -9.01 -52.88
C GLU A 527 18.23 -9.05 -54.30
N TYR A 528 19.24 -9.93 -54.52
CA TYR A 528 19.75 -10.11 -55.87
C TYR A 528 18.74 -10.76 -56.83
N SER A 529 17.90 -11.69 -56.33
CA SER A 529 16.83 -12.30 -57.12
C SER A 529 15.76 -11.28 -57.51
N HIS A 530 15.31 -10.43 -56.55
CA HIS A 530 14.35 -9.35 -56.81
C HIS A 530 14.90 -8.35 -57.84
N CYS A 531 16.13 -7.88 -57.64
CA CYS A 531 16.78 -7.00 -58.62
C CYS A 531 16.83 -7.64 -60.01
N GLY A 532 17.22 -8.92 -60.10
CA GLY A 532 17.25 -9.65 -61.36
C GLY A 532 15.90 -9.72 -62.07
N ASP A 533 14.83 -9.94 -61.32
CA ASP A 533 13.47 -10.00 -61.83
C ASP A 533 13.01 -8.62 -62.36
N ILE A 534 13.34 -7.54 -61.63
CA ILE A 534 13.04 -6.17 -62.03
C ILE A 534 13.77 -5.80 -63.34
N PHE A 535 15.09 -6.07 -63.41
CA PHE A 535 15.86 -5.78 -64.61
C PHE A 535 15.35 -6.57 -65.80
N ALA A 536 14.93 -7.82 -65.61
CA ALA A 536 14.38 -8.64 -66.70
C ALA A 536 13.09 -8.10 -67.30
N GLN A 537 12.20 -7.55 -66.43
CA GLN A 537 10.95 -6.94 -66.88
C GLN A 537 11.18 -5.58 -67.59
N CYS A 538 12.25 -4.88 -67.23
CA CYS A 538 12.68 -3.68 -67.95
C CYS A 538 13.50 -3.98 -69.26
N GLY A 539 13.63 -5.26 -69.65
CA GLY A 539 14.31 -5.68 -70.87
C GLY A 539 15.83 -5.80 -70.76
N ASP A 540 16.46 -5.52 -69.66
CA ASP A 540 17.90 -5.64 -69.42
C ASP A 540 18.26 -7.07 -68.98
N ILE A 541 18.17 -8.01 -69.90
CA ILE A 541 18.31 -9.44 -69.61
C ILE A 541 19.75 -9.82 -69.25
N ASP A 542 20.76 -9.11 -69.80
CA ASP A 542 22.15 -9.42 -69.43
C ASP A 542 22.45 -9.11 -67.97
N ARG A 543 22.00 -7.95 -67.52
CA ARG A 543 22.12 -7.55 -66.13
C ARG A 543 21.28 -8.45 -65.22
N ALA A 544 20.08 -8.83 -65.61
CA ALA A 544 19.23 -9.76 -64.86
C ALA A 544 19.91 -11.11 -64.64
N VAL A 545 20.53 -11.68 -65.68
CA VAL A 545 21.25 -12.97 -65.57
C VAL A 545 22.47 -12.87 -64.65
N GLU A 546 23.19 -11.74 -64.67
CA GLU A 546 24.29 -11.48 -63.73
C GLU A 546 23.83 -11.51 -62.28
N LEU A 547 22.73 -10.79 -61.98
CA LEU A 547 22.15 -10.71 -60.62
C LEU A 547 21.57 -12.05 -60.15
N TRP A 548 20.87 -12.79 -61.01
CA TRP A 548 20.38 -14.13 -60.69
C TRP A 548 21.52 -15.12 -60.39
N LYS A 549 22.66 -15.01 -61.09
CA LYS A 549 23.84 -15.82 -60.75
C LYS A 549 24.42 -15.46 -59.41
N LYS A 550 24.45 -14.18 -59.03
CA LYS A 550 24.86 -13.77 -57.67
C LYS A 550 23.93 -14.32 -56.58
N ALA A 551 22.62 -14.30 -56.85
CA ALA A 551 21.65 -14.94 -55.95
C ALA A 551 21.92 -16.45 -55.80
N GLN A 552 22.26 -17.12 -56.89
CA GLN A 552 22.63 -18.55 -56.86
C GLN A 552 23.93 -18.81 -56.11
N GLU A 553 24.94 -17.96 -56.28
CA GLU A 553 26.23 -18.05 -55.54
C GLU A 553 26.02 -17.88 -54.02
N LEU A 554 25.00 -17.11 -53.63
CA LEU A 554 24.60 -16.91 -52.23
C LEU A 554 23.62 -17.95 -51.70
N GLY A 555 23.39 -19.04 -52.45
CA GLY A 555 22.66 -20.21 -51.96
C GLY A 555 21.21 -20.38 -52.45
N ASP A 556 20.69 -19.52 -53.33
CA ASP A 556 19.40 -19.77 -53.98
C ASP A 556 19.52 -20.86 -55.03
N ASP A 557 19.27 -22.11 -54.62
CA ASP A 557 19.30 -23.28 -55.48
C ASP A 557 17.94 -23.64 -56.09
N SER A 558 16.96 -22.71 -56.05
CA SER A 558 15.60 -22.94 -56.51
C SER A 558 15.55 -23.33 -58.01
N LYS A 559 14.61 -24.22 -58.32
CA LYS A 559 14.40 -24.67 -59.71
C LYS A 559 14.01 -23.52 -60.65
N ILE A 560 13.32 -22.51 -60.06
CA ILE A 560 12.84 -21.35 -60.80
C ILE A 560 14.02 -20.43 -61.16
N LEU A 561 14.91 -20.12 -60.21
CA LEU A 561 16.11 -19.33 -60.46
C LEU A 561 16.99 -19.97 -61.51
N LYS A 562 17.27 -21.27 -61.41
CA LYS A 562 18.00 -22.06 -62.42
C LYS A 562 17.35 -21.98 -63.81
N LYS A 563 15.99 -21.97 -63.85
CA LYS A 563 15.23 -21.81 -65.11
C LYS A 563 15.34 -20.38 -65.65
N LYS A 564 15.24 -19.33 -64.80
CA LYS A 564 15.41 -17.93 -65.18
C LYS A 564 16.78 -17.72 -65.86
N ILE A 565 17.86 -18.19 -65.21
CA ILE A 565 19.23 -18.10 -65.72
C ILE A 565 19.37 -18.85 -67.05
N LYS A 566 18.94 -20.12 -67.13
CA LYS A 566 19.10 -20.96 -68.35
C LYS A 566 18.31 -20.44 -69.54
N LYS A 567 17.09 -19.91 -69.26
CA LYS A 567 16.20 -19.44 -70.37
C LYS A 567 16.33 -17.94 -70.61
N ARG A 568 17.15 -17.25 -69.84
CA ARG A 568 17.37 -15.79 -69.95
C ARG A 568 16.03 -15.04 -69.96
N ARG A 569 15.11 -15.38 -69.06
CA ARG A 569 13.76 -14.80 -69.04
C ARG A 569 13.19 -14.90 -67.62
N TYR A 570 12.39 -13.91 -67.22
CA TYR A 570 11.59 -13.95 -66.02
C TYR A 570 10.56 -15.08 -66.04
N TYR A 571 10.43 -15.76 -64.95
CA TYR A 571 9.36 -16.70 -64.64
C TYR A 571 8.82 -16.39 -63.26
N PRO A 572 7.48 -16.16 -63.13
CA PRO A 572 6.90 -15.95 -61.81
C PRO A 572 7.06 -17.19 -60.92
N ASP A 573 7.29 -16.96 -59.66
CA ASP A 573 7.34 -18.02 -58.68
C ASP A 573 5.96 -18.67 -58.62
N GLY A 574 5.93 -20.00 -58.68
CA GLY A 574 4.73 -20.78 -59.01
C GLY A 574 3.67 -20.88 -57.88
N LYS A 575 3.47 -19.88 -57.04
CA LYS A 575 2.28 -19.82 -56.18
C LYS A 575 1.05 -19.61 -57.10
N LYS A 576 0.17 -20.62 -57.19
CA LYS A 576 -1.11 -20.55 -57.86
C LYS A 576 -1.88 -19.35 -57.31
N LYS A 577 -2.29 -18.42 -58.19
CA LYS A 577 -3.34 -17.46 -57.87
C LYS A 577 -4.52 -18.23 -57.29
N ARG A 578 -4.69 -18.22 -55.95
CA ARG A 578 -5.95 -18.61 -55.36
C ARG A 578 -6.96 -17.54 -55.78
N ARG A 579 -7.89 -17.94 -56.67
CA ARG A 579 -9.01 -17.10 -57.12
C ARG A 579 -9.99 -16.89 -56.00
#